data_7a6b7c5af0c03da92f5a92072145789c
#
_entry.id   7a6b7c5af0c03da92f5a92072145789c
#
_cell.length_a   1.000
_cell.length_b   1.000
_cell.length_c   1.000
_cell.angle_alpha   90.00
_cell.angle_beta   90.00
_cell.angle_gamma   90.00
#
_symmetry.space_group_name_H-M   'P 1'
#
loop_
_entity.id
_entity.type
_entity.pdbx_description
1 polymer ?
#
loop_
_entity_poly.entity_id
_entity_poly.type
_entity_poly.pdbx_seq_one_letter_code
_entity_poly.pdbx_strand_id
1 'polypeptide(L)'
;MKCSKCGADLPYCKNPVPTVDIIIEVQGGIVLIDRKNPPYGWALPGGFVDYGESYEAAAVREALEETNLEVELVRQFHTYSDPGRDPRQHTASTVFIARASGIPKGADDALQAKIFTRENMPKLAFDHAVILEDYFSARAGMG
;
A
#
# COMPACT_ATOMS: atom_id res chain seq x y z
N MET A 1 -9.74 24.32 10.02
CA MET A 1 -10.31 23.34 10.96
C MET A 1 -11.14 24.07 11.99
N LYS A 2 -12.26 23.54 12.37
CA LYS A 2 -13.17 24.14 13.36
C LYS A 2 -13.05 23.42 14.70
N CYS A 3 -13.09 24.19 15.77
CA CYS A 3 -13.13 23.63 17.12
C CYS A 3 -14.47 22.93 17.35
N SER A 4 -14.45 21.68 17.78
CA SER A 4 -15.67 20.89 18.02
C SER A 4 -16.50 21.41 19.21
N LYS A 5 -15.91 22.22 20.09
CA LYS A 5 -16.59 22.74 21.29
C LYS A 5 -17.22 24.12 21.05
N CYS A 6 -16.56 25.01 20.33
CA CYS A 6 -17.01 26.39 20.19
C CYS A 6 -17.12 26.88 18.73
N GLY A 7 -16.76 26.08 17.74
CA GLY A 7 -16.84 26.43 16.35
C GLY A 7 -15.78 27.43 15.86
N ALA A 8 -14.87 27.86 16.71
CA ALA A 8 -13.82 28.79 16.34
C ALA A 8 -12.86 28.17 15.34
N ASP A 9 -12.27 29.02 14.48
CA ASP A 9 -11.24 28.57 13.56
C ASP A 9 -9.96 28.21 14.32
N LEU A 10 -9.40 27.04 14.01
CA LEU A 10 -8.14 26.57 14.58
C LEU A 10 -7.02 26.70 13.56
N PRO A 11 -5.76 26.88 14.03
CA PRO A 11 -4.62 26.83 13.12
C PRO A 11 -4.63 25.52 12.36
N TYR A 12 -4.40 25.60 11.07
CA TYR A 12 -4.38 24.41 10.21
C TYR A 12 -3.03 23.70 10.36
N CYS A 13 -3.07 22.50 10.96
CA CYS A 13 -1.90 21.61 11.03
C CYS A 13 -1.98 20.61 9.90
N LYS A 14 -1.04 20.69 8.97
CA LYS A 14 -0.99 19.79 7.83
C LYS A 14 0.22 18.88 7.95
N ASN A 15 -0.02 17.62 8.27
CA ASN A 15 1.01 16.61 8.41
C ASN A 15 0.88 15.57 7.29
N PRO A 16 2.00 14.91 6.92
CA PRO A 16 1.88 13.76 6.02
C PRO A 16 0.94 12.72 6.62
N VAL A 17 0.08 12.17 5.79
CA VAL A 17 -0.90 11.17 6.23
C VAL A 17 -0.24 9.79 6.18
N PRO A 18 -0.29 9.01 7.27
CA PRO A 18 0.31 7.66 7.27
C PRO A 18 -0.51 6.68 6.44
N THR A 19 0.17 5.95 5.58
CA THR A 19 -0.40 4.87 4.79
C THR A 19 0.51 3.65 4.89
N VAL A 20 -0.01 2.50 4.46
CA VAL A 20 0.77 1.27 4.31
C VAL A 20 0.56 0.73 2.91
N ASP A 21 1.58 0.09 2.38
CA ASP A 21 1.52 -0.69 1.15
C ASP A 21 2.17 -2.04 1.42
N ILE A 22 1.65 -3.08 0.82
CA ILE A 22 2.09 -4.44 1.13
C ILE A 22 2.58 -5.15 -0.13
N ILE A 23 3.83 -5.61 -0.09
CA ILE A 23 4.38 -6.48 -1.11
C ILE A 23 4.07 -7.91 -0.68
N ILE A 24 3.00 -8.49 -1.22
CA ILE A 24 2.55 -9.83 -0.85
C ILE A 24 3.17 -10.84 -1.80
N GLU A 25 4.04 -11.69 -1.27
CA GLU A 25 4.69 -12.75 -2.02
C GLU A 25 3.81 -13.99 -2.04
N VAL A 26 3.37 -14.40 -3.22
CA VAL A 26 2.54 -15.60 -3.42
C VAL A 26 3.06 -16.33 -4.64
N GLN A 27 3.36 -17.62 -4.50
CA GLN A 27 3.70 -18.49 -5.63
C GLN A 27 4.78 -17.92 -6.57
N GLY A 28 5.78 -17.28 -6.00
CA GLY A 28 6.89 -16.70 -6.76
C GLY A 28 6.61 -15.37 -7.41
N GLY A 29 5.44 -14.78 -7.16
CA GLY A 29 5.05 -13.49 -7.70
C GLY A 29 4.62 -12.52 -6.63
N ILE A 30 4.13 -11.38 -7.07
CA ILE A 30 3.67 -10.27 -6.22
C ILE A 30 2.21 -9.99 -6.55
N VAL A 31 1.39 -9.78 -5.52
CA VAL A 31 -0.02 -9.45 -5.71
C VAL A 31 -0.17 -7.95 -5.99
N LEU A 32 -0.83 -7.63 -7.08
CA LEU A 32 -1.25 -6.25 -7.38
C LEU A 32 -2.77 -6.20 -7.48
N ILE A 33 -3.31 -5.01 -7.24
CA ILE A 33 -4.73 -4.73 -7.37
C ILE A 33 -4.95 -3.74 -8.50
N ASP A 34 -6.11 -3.85 -9.17
CA ASP A 34 -6.57 -2.88 -10.14
C ASP A 34 -7.46 -1.88 -9.40
N ARG A 35 -7.02 -0.63 -9.34
CA ARG A 35 -7.69 0.38 -8.51
C ARG A 35 -9.05 0.78 -9.08
N LYS A 36 -10.05 0.78 -8.21
CA LYS A 36 -11.41 1.20 -8.51
C LYS A 36 -11.56 2.72 -8.56
N ASN A 37 -10.72 3.44 -7.81
CA ASN A 37 -10.78 4.90 -7.65
C ASN A 37 -9.50 5.57 -8.15
N PRO A 38 -9.57 6.87 -8.55
CA PRO A 38 -8.35 7.59 -8.97
C PRO A 38 -7.29 7.64 -7.87
N PRO A 39 -6.02 7.56 -8.20
CA PRO A 39 -5.48 7.31 -9.54
C PRO A 39 -5.73 5.88 -9.98
N TYR A 40 -6.16 5.72 -11.23
CA TYR A 40 -6.48 4.39 -11.79
C TYR A 40 -5.22 3.63 -12.19
N GLY A 41 -5.35 2.32 -12.25
CA GLY A 41 -4.30 1.42 -12.69
C GLY A 41 -3.95 0.41 -11.62
N TRP A 42 -2.93 -0.37 -11.91
CA TRP A 42 -2.45 -1.41 -11.00
C TRP A 42 -1.57 -0.80 -9.91
N ALA A 43 -1.68 -1.35 -8.71
CA ALA A 43 -0.96 -0.85 -7.54
C ALA A 43 -0.75 -1.96 -6.53
N LEU A 44 0.18 -1.75 -5.61
CA LEU A 44 0.29 -2.58 -4.42
C LEU A 44 -0.98 -2.41 -3.59
N PRO A 45 -1.47 -3.48 -2.94
CA PRO A 45 -2.53 -3.31 -1.95
C PRO A 45 -2.04 -2.42 -0.81
N GLY A 46 -2.94 -1.59 -0.30
CA GLY A 46 -2.58 -0.68 0.79
C GLY A 46 -3.66 0.36 1.01
N GLY A 47 -3.45 1.22 1.99
CA GLY A 47 -4.40 2.25 2.31
C GLY A 47 -4.00 3.03 3.56
N PHE A 48 -4.92 3.84 4.03
CA PHE A 48 -4.68 4.70 5.19
C PHE A 48 -4.68 3.90 6.48
N VAL A 49 -3.79 4.31 7.39
CA VAL A 49 -3.75 3.77 8.75
C VAL A 49 -4.84 4.47 9.56
N ASP A 50 -5.69 3.72 10.23
CA ASP A 50 -6.74 4.28 11.06
C ASP A 50 -6.20 4.73 12.42
N TYR A 51 -6.81 5.76 12.99
CA TYR A 51 -6.43 6.21 14.31
C TYR A 51 -6.57 5.06 15.33
N GLY A 52 -5.53 4.85 16.11
CA GLY A 52 -5.51 3.76 17.10
C GLY A 52 -5.05 2.41 16.55
N GLU A 53 -4.71 2.37 15.28
CA GLU A 53 -4.26 1.14 14.61
C GLU A 53 -2.74 1.17 14.41
N SER A 54 -2.07 0.06 14.70
CA SER A 54 -0.64 -0.03 14.36
C SER A 54 -0.47 -0.18 12.84
N TYR A 55 0.73 0.14 12.34
CA TYR A 55 1.02 -0.03 10.92
C TYR A 55 0.93 -1.51 10.53
N GLU A 56 1.38 -2.40 11.41
CA GLU A 56 1.31 -3.85 11.17
C GLU A 56 -0.14 -4.31 11.06
N ALA A 57 -1.00 -3.85 11.94
CA ALA A 57 -2.43 -4.18 11.91
C ALA A 57 -3.08 -3.61 10.64
N ALA A 58 -2.74 -2.39 10.27
CA ALA A 58 -3.24 -1.76 9.04
C ALA A 58 -2.84 -2.57 7.80
N ALA A 59 -1.58 -3.02 7.75
CA ALA A 59 -1.09 -3.80 6.62
C ALA A 59 -1.85 -5.11 6.45
N VAL A 60 -2.07 -5.84 7.55
CA VAL A 60 -2.82 -7.10 7.53
C VAL A 60 -4.27 -6.85 7.12
N ARG A 61 -4.89 -5.82 7.67
CA ARG A 61 -6.28 -5.45 7.37
C ARG A 61 -6.45 -5.07 5.90
N GLU A 62 -5.60 -4.16 5.39
CA GLU A 62 -5.70 -3.71 3.99
C GLU A 62 -5.45 -4.86 3.02
N ALA A 63 -4.49 -5.73 3.30
CA ALA A 63 -4.24 -6.90 2.46
C ALA A 63 -5.49 -7.79 2.38
N LEU A 64 -6.13 -8.05 3.51
CA LEU A 64 -7.33 -8.88 3.53
C LEU A 64 -8.51 -8.21 2.81
N GLU A 65 -8.72 -6.92 3.06
CA GLU A 65 -9.82 -6.18 2.44
C GLU A 65 -9.71 -6.13 0.92
N GLU A 66 -8.52 -5.93 0.39
CA GLU A 66 -8.33 -5.70 -1.04
C GLU A 66 -8.01 -6.96 -1.84
N THR A 67 -7.43 -7.98 -1.21
CA THR A 67 -7.00 -9.19 -1.93
C THR A 67 -7.64 -10.47 -1.44
N ASN A 68 -8.37 -10.41 -0.34
CA ASN A 68 -8.96 -11.58 0.33
C ASN A 68 -7.91 -12.58 0.84
N LEU A 69 -6.68 -12.13 1.03
CA LEU A 69 -5.60 -12.96 1.55
C LEU A 69 -5.27 -12.61 2.99
N GLU A 70 -5.15 -13.63 3.83
CA GLU A 70 -4.59 -13.50 5.16
C GLU A 70 -3.08 -13.59 5.02
N VAL A 71 -2.38 -12.52 5.34
CA VAL A 71 -0.93 -12.42 5.15
C VAL A 71 -0.19 -12.58 6.46
N GLU A 72 1.03 -13.12 6.35
CA GLU A 72 2.00 -13.11 7.42
C GLU A 72 3.05 -12.07 7.08
N LEU A 73 3.22 -11.06 7.95
CA LEU A 73 4.21 -10.02 7.73
C LEU A 73 5.60 -10.61 7.94
N VAL A 74 6.47 -10.41 6.97
CA VAL A 74 7.86 -10.86 7.06
C VAL A 74 8.72 -9.79 7.70
N ARG A 75 8.62 -8.55 7.18
CA ARG A 75 9.35 -7.41 7.72
C ARG A 75 8.87 -6.10 7.13
N GLN A 76 9.21 -5.01 7.81
CA GLN A 76 9.08 -3.67 7.28
C GLN A 76 10.20 -3.48 6.25
N PHE A 77 9.86 -2.95 5.07
CA PHE A 77 10.83 -2.78 4.00
C PHE A 77 11.43 -1.36 4.03
N HIS A 78 10.60 -0.35 3.77
CA HIS A 78 11.04 1.04 3.69
C HIS A 78 9.83 1.96 3.79
N THR A 79 10.06 3.24 4.10
CA THR A 79 9.02 4.26 4.09
C THR A 79 9.26 5.22 2.93
N TYR A 80 8.23 5.46 2.14
CA TYR A 80 8.26 6.37 0.99
C TYR A 80 7.42 7.58 1.31
N SER A 81 8.04 8.75 1.32
CA SER A 81 7.40 9.96 1.84
C SER A 81 7.66 11.21 1.00
N ASP A 82 8.05 11.07 -0.25
CA ASP A 82 8.21 12.21 -1.13
C ASP A 82 6.88 12.97 -1.25
N PRO A 83 6.87 14.30 -1.08
CA PRO A 83 5.62 15.07 -1.13
C PRO A 83 4.82 14.91 -2.42
N GLY A 84 5.47 14.62 -3.53
CA GLY A 84 4.81 14.45 -4.83
C GLY A 84 4.37 13.05 -5.17
N ARG A 85 4.59 12.06 -4.28
CA ARG A 85 4.33 10.65 -4.61
C ARG A 85 2.86 10.31 -4.80
N ASP A 86 1.97 11.05 -4.17
CA ASP A 86 0.52 10.82 -4.22
C ASP A 86 -0.14 12.11 -4.71
N PRO A 87 -0.88 12.10 -5.82
CA PRO A 87 -1.49 13.32 -6.34
C PRO A 87 -2.61 13.89 -5.47
N ARG A 88 -3.14 13.08 -4.57
CA ARG A 88 -4.26 13.51 -3.71
C ARG A 88 -3.81 14.36 -2.54
N GLN A 89 -2.70 13.99 -1.91
CA GLN A 89 -2.15 14.67 -0.74
C GLN A 89 -0.79 14.08 -0.38
N HIS A 90 -0.07 14.73 0.55
CA HIS A 90 1.21 14.19 1.01
C HIS A 90 0.98 12.98 1.90
N THR A 91 1.36 11.81 1.43
CA THR A 91 1.30 10.57 2.19
C THR A 91 2.70 10.07 2.51
N ALA A 92 2.84 9.42 3.65
CA ALA A 92 4.05 8.69 4.03
C ALA A 92 3.66 7.21 4.13
N SER A 93 4.10 6.42 3.17
CA SER A 93 3.73 5.02 3.12
C SER A 93 4.84 4.14 3.66
N THR A 94 4.52 3.36 4.68
CA THR A 94 5.39 2.32 5.18
C THR A 94 5.07 1.02 4.46
N VAL A 95 6.06 0.48 3.77
CA VAL A 95 5.90 -0.72 2.95
C VAL A 95 6.33 -1.94 3.75
N PHE A 96 5.46 -2.96 3.76
CA PHE A 96 5.75 -4.26 4.38
C PHE A 96 5.92 -5.33 3.32
N ILE A 97 6.81 -6.27 3.58
CA ILE A 97 6.90 -7.51 2.82
C ILE A 97 6.14 -8.56 3.60
N ALA A 98 5.26 -9.26 2.91
CA ALA A 98 4.40 -10.27 3.52
C ALA A 98 4.34 -11.51 2.64
N ARG A 99 3.91 -12.60 3.22
CA ARG A 99 3.69 -13.87 2.51
C ARG A 99 2.27 -14.33 2.71
N ALA A 100 1.73 -14.97 1.68
CA ALA A 100 0.42 -15.59 1.74
C ALA A 100 0.39 -16.80 0.82
N SER A 101 -0.58 -17.67 1.06
CA SER A 101 -0.92 -18.76 0.15
C SER A 101 -2.36 -18.56 -0.30
N GLY A 102 -2.70 -19.15 -1.44
CA GLY A 102 -4.06 -19.03 -1.98
C GLY A 102 -4.11 -18.18 -3.23
N ILE A 103 -5.33 -17.93 -3.68
CA ILE A 103 -5.59 -17.17 -4.90
C ILE A 103 -6.13 -15.81 -4.51
N PRO A 104 -5.45 -14.70 -4.89
CA PRO A 104 -5.96 -13.37 -4.59
C PRO A 104 -7.26 -13.10 -5.36
N LYS A 105 -8.15 -12.35 -4.71
CA LYS A 105 -9.44 -11.99 -5.28
C LYS A 105 -9.72 -10.54 -4.91
N GLY A 106 -10.03 -9.72 -5.92
CA GLY A 106 -10.35 -8.32 -5.70
C GLY A 106 -11.60 -8.16 -4.84
N ALA A 107 -11.54 -7.19 -3.94
CA ALA A 107 -12.62 -6.85 -3.03
C ALA A 107 -12.47 -5.39 -2.60
N ASP A 108 -13.51 -4.82 -2.01
CA ASP A 108 -13.54 -3.44 -1.50
C ASP A 108 -13.14 -2.44 -2.62
N ASP A 109 -12.03 -1.72 -2.47
CA ASP A 109 -11.58 -0.72 -3.45
C ASP A 109 -10.79 -1.29 -4.62
N ALA A 110 -10.72 -2.63 -4.74
CA ALA A 110 -10.02 -3.32 -5.82
C ALA A 110 -11.01 -3.99 -6.76
N LEU A 111 -10.95 -3.65 -8.06
CA LEU A 111 -11.75 -4.31 -9.10
C LEU A 111 -11.31 -5.76 -9.27
N GLN A 112 -10.02 -6.01 -9.18
CA GLN A 112 -9.45 -7.35 -9.26
C GLN A 112 -8.09 -7.36 -8.58
N ALA A 113 -7.63 -8.55 -8.21
CA ALA A 113 -6.30 -8.76 -7.66
C ALA A 113 -5.66 -9.93 -8.41
N LYS A 114 -4.41 -9.78 -8.79
CA LYS A 114 -3.69 -10.79 -9.56
C LYS A 114 -2.24 -10.89 -9.13
N ILE A 115 -1.63 -12.03 -9.43
CA ILE A 115 -0.21 -12.27 -9.20
C ILE A 115 0.56 -11.90 -10.45
N PHE A 116 1.61 -11.07 -10.27
CA PHE A 116 2.50 -10.67 -11.35
C PHE A 116 3.93 -11.05 -10.99
N THR A 117 4.73 -11.35 -12.01
CA THR A 117 6.16 -11.52 -11.86
C THR A 117 6.86 -10.25 -12.34
N ARG A 118 8.17 -10.16 -12.09
CA ARG A 118 8.96 -9.03 -12.57
C ARG A 118 8.85 -8.86 -14.10
N GLU A 119 8.75 -9.98 -14.82
CA GLU A 119 8.76 -10.01 -16.28
C GLU A 119 7.46 -9.52 -16.90
N ASN A 120 6.34 -9.64 -16.20
CA ASN A 120 5.03 -9.24 -16.73
C ASN A 120 4.40 -8.09 -15.94
N MET A 121 5.22 -7.32 -15.22
CA MET A 121 4.75 -6.22 -14.39
C MET A 121 4.03 -5.17 -15.23
N PRO A 122 2.79 -4.79 -14.88
CA PRO A 122 2.07 -3.74 -15.61
C PRO A 122 2.56 -2.36 -15.22
N LYS A 123 2.02 -1.33 -15.90
CA LYS A 123 2.23 0.05 -15.46
C LYS A 123 1.55 0.25 -14.12
N LEU A 124 2.24 0.89 -13.18
CA LEU A 124 1.78 1.05 -11.82
C LEU A 124 1.38 2.50 -11.51
N ALA A 125 0.38 2.64 -10.64
CA ALA A 125 -0.05 3.93 -10.11
C ALA A 125 0.91 4.40 -9.01
N PHE A 126 0.81 5.69 -8.64
CA PHE A 126 1.66 6.32 -7.62
C PHE A 126 3.16 6.15 -7.97
N ASP A 127 3.98 5.97 -6.94
CA ASP A 127 5.40 5.66 -7.06
C ASP A 127 5.67 4.15 -6.88
N HIS A 128 4.66 3.32 -7.08
CA HIS A 128 4.78 1.88 -6.82
C HIS A 128 5.81 1.19 -7.73
N ALA A 129 6.06 1.74 -8.92
CA ALA A 129 7.14 1.24 -9.77
C ALA A 129 8.50 1.41 -9.09
N VAL A 130 8.71 2.54 -8.41
CA VAL A 130 9.95 2.79 -7.65
C VAL A 130 10.06 1.81 -6.48
N ILE A 131 8.96 1.59 -5.76
CA ILE A 131 8.93 0.65 -4.64
C ILE A 131 9.33 -0.76 -5.09
N LEU A 132 8.74 -1.23 -6.18
CA LEU A 132 9.03 -2.58 -6.68
C LEU A 132 10.41 -2.69 -7.29
N GLU A 133 10.91 -1.63 -7.93
CA GLU A 133 12.29 -1.63 -8.42
C GLU A 133 13.27 -1.76 -7.25
N ASP A 134 13.06 -1.03 -6.17
CA ASP A 134 13.87 -1.14 -4.96
C ASP A 134 13.78 -2.54 -4.36
N TYR A 135 12.58 -3.10 -4.31
CA TYR A 135 12.34 -4.44 -3.80
C TYR A 135 13.08 -5.51 -4.61
N PHE A 136 12.94 -5.49 -5.94
CA PHE A 136 13.62 -6.47 -6.79
C PHE A 136 15.14 -6.31 -6.75
N SER A 137 15.63 -5.08 -6.66
CA SER A 137 17.07 -4.81 -6.52
C SER A 137 17.62 -5.34 -5.20
N ALA A 138 16.88 -5.17 -4.11
CA ALA A 138 17.27 -5.68 -2.80
C ALA A 138 17.33 -7.21 -2.80
N ARG A 139 16.37 -7.88 -3.45
CA ARG A 139 16.36 -9.34 -3.58
C ARG A 139 17.54 -9.85 -4.40
N ALA A 140 17.84 -9.19 -5.50
CA ALA A 140 18.97 -9.55 -6.35
C ALA A 140 20.30 -9.44 -5.59
N GLY A 141 20.43 -8.40 -4.76
CA GLY A 141 21.64 -8.21 -3.94
C GLY A 141 21.79 -9.23 -2.81
N MET A 142 20.72 -9.88 -2.40
CA MET A 142 20.72 -10.89 -1.34
C MET A 142 20.87 -12.31 -1.89
N GLY A 143 20.72 -12.45 -3.16
CA GLY A 143 20.64 -13.72 -3.81
C GLY A 143 21.76 -14.40 -4.26
#